data_72d73f75e0a2dc79ee551aface2ef65c
#
_entry.id   72d73f75e0a2dc79ee551aface2ef65c
#
_cell.length_a   1.000
_cell.length_b   1.000
_cell.length_c   1.000
_cell.angle_alpha   90.00
_cell.angle_beta   90.00
_cell.angle_gamma   90.00
#
_symmetry.space_group_name_H-M   'P 1'
#
loop_
_entity.id
_entity.type
_entity.pdbx_description
1 polymer ?
#
loop_
_entity_poly.entity_id
_entity_poly.type
_entity_poly.pdbx_seq_one_letter_code
_entity_poly.pdbx_strand_id
1 'polypeptide(L)'
;QTTIPILLPPPRGLILDRNGVPLAENRARYDVDLYVRELTGNYARAHRGRLPMKSVEVGLGEKKRRQKQVDIEKIIEETALEPLRNLGIQSNYVPEELRRHAQQRPNTPFQLATQIDFATLSRMAERDPRIPGVQEAARPVRWYPYGALAAHVMGFIGAPEEQTLETFQPEVVGKDGVEKAFDVALEGKPGGK
;
A
#
# COMPACT_ATOMS: atom_id res chain seq x y z
N GLN A 1 10.00 -0.47 23.63
CA GLN A 1 9.23 -0.64 22.38
C GLN A 1 8.51 0.69 22.11
N THR A 2 8.88 1.36 21.04
CA THR A 2 8.18 2.58 20.63
C THR A 2 7.01 2.15 19.76
N THR A 3 5.79 2.32 20.27
CA THR A 3 4.56 2.08 19.51
C THR A 3 4.30 3.32 18.66
N ILE A 4 4.32 3.18 17.35
CA ILE A 4 3.95 4.25 16.42
C ILE A 4 2.48 4.03 16.08
N PRO A 5 1.57 4.96 16.41
CA PRO A 5 0.18 4.83 16.03
C PRO A 5 0.07 4.94 14.51
N ILE A 6 -0.57 3.94 13.90
CA ILE A 6 -0.89 3.97 12.46
C ILE A 6 -2.33 4.46 12.34
N LEU A 7 -2.52 5.63 11.75
CA LEU A 7 -3.83 6.14 11.41
C LEU A 7 -4.37 5.38 10.19
N LEU A 8 -5.53 4.74 10.37
CA LEU A 8 -6.25 4.10 9.28
C LEU A 8 -7.26 5.09 8.71
N PRO A 9 -7.22 5.40 7.42
CA PRO A 9 -8.22 6.26 6.81
C PRO A 9 -9.60 5.61 6.94
N PRO A 10 -10.61 6.39 7.28
CA PRO A 10 -11.97 5.89 7.40
C PRO A 10 -12.53 5.57 6.00
N PRO A 11 -13.51 4.64 5.92
CA PRO A 11 -14.29 4.50 4.71
C PRO A 11 -15.08 5.79 4.46
N ARG A 12 -15.07 6.26 3.21
CA ARG A 12 -15.82 7.45 2.80
C ARG A 12 -17.33 7.18 2.83
N GLY A 13 -18.13 8.18 3.20
CA GLY A 13 -19.59 8.08 3.28
C GLY A 13 -20.23 7.62 1.96
N LEU A 14 -21.39 6.98 2.03
CA LEU A 14 -22.16 6.58 0.86
C LEU A 14 -22.83 7.80 0.21
N ILE A 15 -22.96 7.79 -1.10
CA ILE A 15 -23.84 8.70 -1.83
C ILE A 15 -25.00 7.87 -2.35
N LEU A 16 -26.21 8.25 -1.95
CA LEU A 16 -27.43 7.54 -2.29
C LEU A 16 -28.35 8.43 -3.13
N ASP A 17 -29.19 7.82 -3.95
CA ASP A 17 -30.31 8.52 -4.56
C ASP A 17 -31.46 8.72 -3.56
N ARG A 18 -32.56 9.37 -4.00
CA ARG A 18 -33.75 9.59 -3.18
C ARG A 18 -34.45 8.30 -2.71
N ASN A 19 -34.18 7.18 -3.34
CA ASN A 19 -34.76 5.86 -3.04
C ASN A 19 -33.82 5.02 -2.15
N GLY A 20 -32.63 5.54 -1.80
CA GLY A 20 -31.62 4.83 -1.03
C GLY A 20 -30.71 3.93 -1.88
N VAL A 21 -30.75 4.06 -3.21
CA VAL A 21 -29.88 3.28 -4.11
C VAL A 21 -28.48 3.88 -4.12
N PRO A 22 -27.42 3.08 -3.89
CA PRO A 22 -26.05 3.58 -3.87
C PRO A 22 -25.59 4.10 -5.24
N LEU A 23 -25.22 5.36 -5.31
CA LEU A 23 -24.58 6.02 -6.45
C LEU A 23 -23.05 6.02 -6.33
N ALA A 24 -22.55 6.02 -5.10
CA ALA A 24 -21.14 5.81 -4.78
C ALA A 24 -21.00 5.07 -3.45
N GLU A 25 -20.20 4.04 -3.42
CA GLU A 25 -19.95 3.17 -2.28
C GLU A 25 -18.45 2.85 -2.15
N ASN A 26 -18.06 2.16 -1.06
CA ASN A 26 -16.71 1.63 -0.91
C ASN A 26 -16.73 0.12 -1.10
N ARG A 27 -15.77 -0.39 -1.89
CA ARG A 27 -15.52 -1.83 -2.02
C ARG A 27 -14.16 -2.18 -1.47
N ALA A 28 -14.04 -3.37 -0.91
CA ALA A 28 -12.75 -3.86 -0.47
C ALA A 28 -11.87 -4.17 -1.68
N ARG A 29 -10.68 -3.61 -1.71
CA ARG A 29 -9.57 -4.03 -2.56
C ARG A 29 -8.58 -4.76 -1.69
N TYR A 30 -8.11 -5.89 -2.17
CA TYR A 30 -7.11 -6.68 -1.45
C TYR A 30 -5.76 -6.49 -2.08
N ASP A 31 -4.78 -6.21 -1.24
CA ASP A 31 -3.41 -5.91 -1.62
C ASP A 31 -2.46 -6.77 -0.78
N VAL A 32 -1.22 -6.85 -1.21
CA VAL A 32 -0.12 -7.50 -0.48
C VAL A 32 0.88 -6.45 -0.07
N ASP A 33 1.09 -6.34 1.22
CA ASP A 33 2.01 -5.40 1.86
C ASP A 33 3.30 -6.07 2.25
N LEU A 34 4.42 -5.37 2.09
CA LEU A 34 5.75 -5.80 2.47
C LEU A 34 6.31 -4.89 3.57
N TYR A 35 6.56 -5.45 4.73
CA TYR A 35 7.30 -4.82 5.81
C TYR A 35 8.80 -5.08 5.64
N VAL A 36 9.49 -4.16 4.96
CA VAL A 36 10.90 -4.31 4.56
C VAL A 36 11.80 -4.61 5.76
N ARG A 37 11.56 -3.95 6.89
CA ARG A 37 12.35 -4.13 8.11
C ARG A 37 12.16 -5.52 8.71
N GLU A 38 10.94 -6.04 8.69
CA GLU A 38 10.64 -7.38 9.17
C GLU A 38 11.28 -8.44 8.26
N LEU A 39 11.13 -8.27 6.94
CA LEU A 39 11.73 -9.16 5.94
C LEU A 39 13.25 -9.23 6.12
N THR A 40 13.93 -8.08 6.14
CA THR A 40 15.40 -8.02 6.28
C THR A 40 15.87 -8.57 7.62
N GLY A 41 15.12 -8.33 8.70
CA GLY A 41 15.42 -8.88 10.03
C GLY A 41 15.27 -10.42 10.07
N ASN A 42 14.26 -10.98 9.44
CA ASN A 42 14.07 -12.42 9.31
C ASN A 42 15.17 -13.06 8.43
N TYR A 43 15.50 -12.41 7.30
CA TYR A 43 16.58 -12.86 6.44
C TYR A 43 17.92 -12.90 7.18
N ALA A 44 18.26 -11.83 7.91
CA ALA A 44 19.49 -11.78 8.71
C ALA A 44 19.55 -12.92 9.74
N ARG A 45 18.44 -13.19 10.44
CA ARG A 45 18.38 -14.30 11.41
C ARG A 45 18.63 -15.65 10.75
N ALA A 46 18.03 -15.91 9.61
CA ALA A 46 18.19 -17.15 8.85
C ALA A 46 19.64 -17.32 8.30
N HIS A 47 20.32 -16.21 7.99
CA HIS A 47 21.66 -16.20 7.38
C HIS A 47 22.77 -15.78 8.35
N ARG A 48 22.61 -16.02 9.65
CA ARG A 48 23.65 -15.76 10.70
C ARG A 48 24.15 -14.30 10.69
N GLY A 49 23.24 -13.34 10.51
CA GLY A 49 23.53 -11.90 10.47
C GLY A 49 24.06 -11.39 9.12
N ARG A 50 24.22 -12.24 8.11
CA ARG A 50 24.72 -11.83 6.79
C ARG A 50 23.58 -11.32 5.93
N LEU A 51 23.73 -10.10 5.39
CA LEU A 51 22.82 -9.50 4.42
C LEU A 51 23.53 -9.34 3.08
N PRO A 52 22.84 -9.58 1.95
CA PRO A 52 23.39 -9.28 0.65
C PRO A 52 23.58 -7.76 0.51
N MET A 53 24.70 -7.37 -0.06
CA MET A 53 25.07 -5.95 -0.22
C MET A 53 25.29 -5.66 -1.70
N LYS A 54 24.78 -4.51 -2.15
CA LYS A 54 25.08 -3.96 -3.48
C LYS A 54 25.72 -2.58 -3.39
N SER A 55 26.54 -2.25 -4.38
CA SER A 55 27.13 -0.93 -4.50
C SER A 55 26.18 -0.04 -5.32
N VAL A 56 25.75 1.05 -4.73
CA VAL A 56 24.86 2.04 -5.39
C VAL A 56 25.61 3.35 -5.53
N GLU A 57 25.48 4.00 -6.66
CA GLU A 57 26.02 5.36 -6.84
C GLU A 57 25.04 6.37 -6.22
N VAL A 58 25.51 7.12 -5.24
CA VAL A 58 24.74 8.15 -4.52
C VAL A 58 25.42 9.50 -4.76
N GLY A 59 24.63 10.51 -5.13
CA GLY A 59 25.09 11.88 -5.34
C GLY A 59 24.55 12.52 -6.62
N LEU A 60 24.67 13.82 -6.73
CA LEU A 60 24.23 14.63 -7.87
C LEU A 60 25.45 15.11 -8.68
N GLY A 61 25.38 14.99 -10.01
CA GLY A 61 26.42 15.48 -10.93
C GLY A 61 27.75 14.75 -10.78
N GLU A 62 28.87 15.49 -10.75
CA GLU A 62 30.23 14.95 -10.66
C GLU A 62 30.62 14.41 -9.29
N LYS A 63 29.83 14.65 -8.24
CA LYS A 63 30.09 14.17 -6.87
C LYS A 63 29.42 12.83 -6.56
N LYS A 64 29.41 11.91 -7.50
CA LYS A 64 28.92 10.55 -7.28
C LYS A 64 29.89 9.75 -6.40
N ARG A 65 29.35 9.12 -5.35
CA ARG A 65 30.11 8.23 -4.47
C ARG A 65 29.45 6.85 -4.49
N ARG A 66 30.26 5.81 -4.53
CA ARG A 66 29.78 4.43 -4.38
C ARG A 66 29.57 4.14 -2.90
N GLN A 67 28.36 3.78 -2.53
CA GLN A 67 27.98 3.39 -1.19
C GLN A 67 27.46 1.94 -1.20
N LYS A 68 27.92 1.13 -0.25
CA LYS A 68 27.35 -0.21 -0.05
C LYS A 68 26.03 -0.07 0.70
N GLN A 69 24.98 -0.67 0.15
CA GLN A 69 23.65 -0.73 0.75
C GLN A 69 23.15 -2.18 0.74
N VAL A 70 22.23 -2.50 1.65
CA VAL A 70 21.57 -3.81 1.66
C VAL A 70 20.82 -4.00 0.35
N ASP A 71 21.02 -5.13 -0.28
CA ASP A 71 20.32 -5.51 -1.51
C ASP A 71 18.94 -6.08 -1.17
N ILE A 72 18.00 -5.17 -0.93
CA ILE A 72 16.62 -5.51 -0.56
C ILE A 72 15.93 -6.28 -1.70
N GLU A 73 16.20 -5.95 -2.95
CA GLU A 73 15.62 -6.62 -4.11
C GLU A 73 16.00 -8.10 -4.14
N LYS A 74 17.28 -8.41 -3.87
CA LYS A 74 17.74 -9.79 -3.76
C LYS A 74 17.06 -10.53 -2.61
N ILE A 75 16.91 -9.89 -1.44
CA ILE A 75 16.22 -10.49 -0.30
C ILE A 75 14.75 -10.79 -0.66
N ILE A 76 14.05 -9.87 -1.31
CA ILE A 76 12.66 -10.05 -1.73
C ILE A 76 12.56 -11.19 -2.74
N GLU A 77 13.42 -11.23 -3.75
CA GLU A 77 13.42 -12.28 -4.75
C GLU A 77 13.56 -13.67 -4.12
N GLU A 78 14.53 -13.82 -3.20
CA GLU A 78 14.82 -15.10 -2.56
C GLU A 78 13.76 -15.55 -1.54
N THR A 79 13.05 -14.61 -0.90
CA THR A 79 12.18 -14.95 0.25
C THR A 79 10.70 -14.72 0.00
N ALA A 80 10.31 -13.80 -0.86
CA ALA A 80 8.92 -13.40 -1.04
C ALA A 80 8.38 -13.63 -2.45
N LEU A 81 9.12 -13.26 -3.50
CA LEU A 81 8.55 -13.27 -4.86
C LEU A 81 8.27 -14.67 -5.39
N GLU A 82 9.16 -15.63 -5.14
CA GLU A 82 8.93 -17.01 -5.59
C GLU A 82 7.70 -17.63 -4.92
N PRO A 83 7.54 -17.58 -3.58
CA PRO A 83 6.32 -18.03 -2.91
C PRO A 83 5.05 -17.31 -3.39
N LEU A 84 5.10 -16.00 -3.67
CA LEU A 84 3.95 -15.24 -4.18
C LEU A 84 3.58 -15.66 -5.61
N ARG A 85 4.55 -15.86 -6.49
CA ARG A 85 4.32 -16.37 -7.86
C ARG A 85 3.64 -17.75 -7.84
N ASN A 86 4.05 -18.63 -6.91
CA ASN A 86 3.43 -19.95 -6.73
C ASN A 86 1.95 -19.87 -6.28
N LEU A 87 1.54 -18.76 -5.67
CA LEU A 87 0.15 -18.46 -5.34
C LEU A 87 -0.61 -17.77 -6.47
N GLY A 88 0.06 -17.46 -7.59
CA GLY A 88 -0.50 -16.69 -8.70
C GLY A 88 -0.45 -15.17 -8.51
N ILE A 89 0.25 -14.69 -7.48
CA ILE A 89 0.38 -13.25 -7.20
C ILE A 89 1.57 -12.69 -7.96
N GLN A 90 1.31 -11.79 -8.88
CA GLN A 90 2.34 -11.04 -9.59
C GLN A 90 2.61 -9.72 -8.90
N SER A 91 3.85 -9.49 -8.57
CA SER A 91 4.33 -8.23 -8.00
C SER A 91 4.71 -7.28 -9.14
N ASN A 92 4.24 -6.05 -9.06
CA ASN A 92 4.48 -5.01 -10.07
C ASN A 92 5.20 -3.79 -9.46
N TYR A 93 5.98 -4.00 -8.40
CA TYR A 93 6.71 -2.92 -7.74
C TYR A 93 7.85 -2.37 -8.60
N VAL A 94 8.16 -1.09 -8.38
CA VAL A 94 9.31 -0.41 -9.00
C VAL A 94 10.48 -0.42 -8.01
N PRO A 95 11.66 -0.96 -8.37
CA PRO A 95 12.82 -1.06 -7.47
C PRO A 95 13.28 0.26 -6.86
N GLU A 96 13.21 1.36 -7.60
CA GLU A 96 13.53 2.70 -7.10
C GLU A 96 12.57 3.17 -6.02
N GLU A 97 11.29 2.91 -6.17
CA GLU A 97 10.26 3.27 -5.21
C GLU A 97 10.42 2.48 -3.91
N LEU A 98 10.70 1.18 -4.03
CA LEU A 98 10.99 0.32 -2.89
C LEU A 98 12.21 0.82 -2.11
N ARG A 99 13.31 1.17 -2.80
CA ARG A 99 14.51 1.70 -2.15
C ARG A 99 14.24 3.01 -1.44
N ARG A 100 13.54 3.94 -2.09
CA ARG A 100 13.13 5.22 -1.51
C ARG A 100 12.26 5.00 -0.28
N HIS A 101 11.27 4.12 -0.39
CA HIS A 101 10.40 3.76 0.73
C HIS A 101 11.17 3.19 1.91
N ALA A 102 12.07 2.23 1.67
CA ALA A 102 12.89 1.61 2.70
C ALA A 102 13.80 2.61 3.45
N GLN A 103 14.22 3.67 2.77
CA GLN A 103 15.05 4.73 3.36
C GLN A 103 14.21 5.77 4.12
N GLN A 104 13.09 6.21 3.54
CA GLN A 104 12.30 7.31 4.09
C GLN A 104 11.23 6.85 5.08
N ARG A 105 10.69 5.64 4.89
CA ARG A 105 9.55 5.10 5.65
C ARG A 105 9.77 3.64 6.07
N PRO A 106 10.86 3.31 6.78
CA PRO A 106 11.24 1.92 7.05
C PRO A 106 10.25 1.14 7.93
N ASN A 107 9.38 1.84 8.66
CA ASN A 107 8.42 1.25 9.58
C ASN A 107 7.01 1.11 8.99
N THR A 108 6.78 1.66 7.79
CA THR A 108 5.50 1.53 7.10
C THR A 108 5.59 0.44 6.03
N PRO A 109 4.52 -0.29 5.75
CA PRO A 109 4.55 -1.30 4.71
C PRO A 109 4.64 -0.67 3.31
N PHE A 110 5.33 -1.38 2.44
CA PHE A 110 5.40 -1.10 1.02
C PHE A 110 4.39 -1.97 0.27
N GLN A 111 3.62 -1.39 -0.62
CA GLN A 111 2.62 -2.11 -1.41
C GLN A 111 3.32 -2.94 -2.50
N LEU A 112 3.38 -4.25 -2.30
CA LEU A 112 4.11 -5.17 -3.18
C LEU A 112 3.27 -5.64 -4.37
N ALA A 113 1.98 -5.89 -4.13
CA ALA A 113 1.01 -6.24 -5.17
C ALA A 113 -0.37 -5.69 -4.81
N THR A 114 -1.19 -5.40 -5.82
CA THR A 114 -2.51 -4.78 -5.67
C THR A 114 -3.57 -5.56 -6.43
N GLN A 115 -4.83 -5.34 -6.04
CA GLN A 115 -5.99 -5.92 -6.72
C GLN A 115 -5.96 -7.46 -6.77
N ILE A 116 -5.57 -8.08 -5.67
CA ILE A 116 -5.56 -9.53 -5.54
C ILE A 116 -7.02 -10.02 -5.34
N ASP A 117 -7.39 -11.09 -6.01
CA ASP A 117 -8.69 -11.70 -5.80
C ASP A 117 -8.78 -12.35 -4.40
N PHE A 118 -10.00 -12.40 -3.86
CA PHE A 118 -10.23 -12.89 -2.50
C PHE A 118 -9.80 -14.36 -2.30
N ALA A 119 -9.96 -15.20 -3.33
CA ALA A 119 -9.59 -16.61 -3.22
C ALA A 119 -8.06 -16.78 -3.14
N THR A 120 -7.32 -16.01 -3.91
CA THR A 120 -5.85 -15.99 -3.86
C THR A 120 -5.35 -15.41 -2.54
N LEU A 121 -5.99 -14.36 -2.03
CA LEU A 121 -5.67 -13.79 -0.72
C LEU A 121 -5.91 -14.81 0.40
N SER A 122 -7.04 -15.54 0.36
CA SER A 122 -7.34 -16.58 1.36
C SER A 122 -6.30 -17.69 1.35
N ARG A 123 -5.88 -18.15 0.17
CA ARG A 123 -4.78 -19.14 0.04
C ARG A 123 -3.46 -18.64 0.60
N MET A 124 -3.19 -17.33 0.47
CA MET A 124 -2.00 -16.73 1.06
C MET A 124 -2.11 -16.69 2.58
N ALA A 125 -3.27 -16.31 3.12
CA ALA A 125 -3.52 -16.24 4.57
C ALA A 125 -3.44 -17.61 5.27
N GLU A 126 -3.88 -18.67 4.58
CA GLU A 126 -3.85 -20.06 5.07
C GLU A 126 -2.46 -20.72 4.96
N ARG A 127 -1.51 -20.06 4.30
CA ARG A 127 -0.18 -20.62 4.07
C ARG A 127 0.60 -20.76 5.40
N ASP A 128 1.18 -21.94 5.59
CA ASP A 128 2.14 -22.24 6.66
C ASP A 128 3.41 -22.90 6.07
N PRO A 129 4.63 -22.39 6.33
CA PRO A 129 4.92 -21.17 7.06
C PRO A 129 4.53 -19.89 6.28
N ARG A 130 4.16 -18.85 7.00
CA ARG A 130 3.91 -17.52 6.40
C ARG A 130 5.18 -16.95 5.78
N ILE A 131 5.01 -16.15 4.74
CA ILE A 131 6.13 -15.42 4.11
C ILE A 131 6.54 -14.28 5.05
N PRO A 132 7.78 -14.27 5.57
CA PRO A 132 8.21 -13.27 6.54
C PRO A 132 8.10 -11.84 5.97
N GLY A 133 7.50 -10.94 6.75
CA GLY A 133 7.34 -9.54 6.37
C GLY A 133 6.31 -9.26 5.26
N VAL A 134 5.59 -10.28 4.80
CA VAL A 134 4.50 -10.13 3.82
C VAL A 134 3.17 -10.34 4.53
N GLN A 135 2.24 -9.39 4.34
CA GLN A 135 0.93 -9.41 4.97
C GLN A 135 -0.17 -9.04 3.98
N GLU A 136 -1.35 -9.58 4.21
CA GLU A 136 -2.57 -9.24 3.51
C GLU A 136 -3.10 -7.90 4.01
N ALA A 137 -3.58 -7.06 3.09
CA ALA A 137 -4.21 -5.79 3.41
C ALA A 137 -5.54 -5.63 2.64
N ALA A 138 -6.60 -5.29 3.37
CA ALA A 138 -7.86 -4.89 2.77
C ALA A 138 -7.98 -3.36 2.85
N ARG A 139 -8.21 -2.71 1.71
CA ARG A 139 -8.34 -1.26 1.60
C ARG A 139 -9.67 -0.87 0.99
N PRO A 140 -10.40 0.11 1.55
CA PRO A 140 -11.59 0.63 0.91
C PRO A 140 -11.21 1.41 -0.36
N VAL A 141 -11.87 1.09 -1.47
CA VAL A 141 -11.74 1.80 -2.73
C VAL A 141 -13.09 2.33 -3.14
N ARG A 142 -13.14 3.58 -3.57
CA ARG A 142 -14.36 4.20 -4.04
C ARG A 142 -14.86 3.51 -5.30
N TRP A 143 -16.13 3.15 -5.30
CA TRP A 143 -16.79 2.47 -6.39
C TRP A 143 -18.06 3.22 -6.81
N TYR A 144 -18.24 3.37 -8.12
CA TYR A 144 -19.40 4.00 -8.74
C TYR A 144 -20.14 2.92 -9.53
N PRO A 145 -21.24 2.37 -8.99
CA PRO A 145 -21.93 1.22 -9.58
C PRO A 145 -22.39 1.45 -11.02
N TYR A 146 -22.71 2.68 -11.36
CA TYR A 146 -23.22 3.07 -12.67
C TYR A 146 -22.14 3.66 -13.60
N GLY A 147 -20.87 3.55 -13.23
CA GLY A 147 -19.75 3.98 -14.07
C GLY A 147 -19.83 5.47 -14.44
N ALA A 148 -19.87 5.74 -15.74
CA ALA A 148 -19.91 7.10 -16.27
C ALA A 148 -21.27 7.81 -16.15
N LEU A 149 -22.32 7.12 -15.69
CA LEU A 149 -23.64 7.73 -15.53
C LEU A 149 -23.56 8.87 -14.49
N ALA A 150 -23.99 10.04 -14.92
CA ALA A 150 -23.95 11.28 -14.12
C ALA A 150 -22.54 11.63 -13.55
N ALA A 151 -21.46 11.17 -14.17
CA ALA A 151 -20.09 11.38 -13.69
C ALA A 151 -19.76 12.88 -13.49
N HIS A 152 -20.29 13.76 -14.35
CA HIS A 152 -20.14 15.22 -14.23
C HIS A 152 -20.88 15.82 -13.01
N VAL A 153 -21.91 15.15 -12.50
CA VAL A 153 -22.63 15.54 -11.27
C VAL A 153 -21.96 14.91 -10.05
N MET A 154 -21.67 13.62 -10.13
CA MET A 154 -21.05 12.87 -9.02
C MET A 154 -19.64 13.35 -8.72
N GLY A 155 -18.88 13.68 -9.77
CA GLY A 155 -17.48 14.01 -9.64
C GLY A 155 -16.60 12.79 -9.38
N PHE A 156 -15.44 13.04 -8.82
CA PHE A 156 -14.45 12.00 -8.51
C PHE A 156 -13.61 12.38 -7.27
N ILE A 157 -12.92 11.39 -6.74
CA ILE A 157 -11.98 11.56 -5.62
C ILE A 157 -10.53 11.49 -6.13
N GLY A 158 -9.62 12.08 -5.39
CA GLY A 158 -8.19 12.03 -5.69
C GLY A 158 -7.34 12.28 -4.45
N ALA A 159 -6.02 12.21 -4.61
CA ALA A 159 -5.12 12.54 -3.53
C ALA A 159 -5.22 14.03 -3.15
N PRO A 160 -5.07 14.39 -1.85
CA PRO A 160 -4.97 15.79 -1.43
C PRO A 160 -3.74 16.44 -2.07
N GLU A 161 -3.75 17.77 -2.17
CA GLU A 161 -2.62 18.55 -2.72
C GLU A 161 -1.41 18.49 -1.77
N GLU A 162 -1.67 18.52 -0.46
CA GLU A 162 -0.66 18.35 0.57
C GLU A 162 -0.83 16.96 1.21
N GLN A 163 0.09 16.04 0.91
CA GLN A 163 0.13 14.76 1.58
C GLN A 163 0.93 14.89 2.88
N THR A 164 0.27 14.74 4.01
CA THR A 164 0.95 14.57 5.29
C THR A 164 1.66 13.22 5.30
N LEU A 165 2.96 13.23 5.63
CA LEU A 165 3.80 12.03 5.69
C LEU A 165 3.40 11.03 6.78
N GLU A 166 2.44 11.39 7.62
CA GLU A 166 2.02 10.63 8.80
C GLU A 166 0.95 9.57 8.52
N THR A 167 0.23 9.68 7.41
CA THR A 167 -0.82 8.72 7.04
C THR A 167 -0.26 7.58 6.22
N PHE A 168 -0.49 6.36 6.69
CA PHE A 168 -0.06 5.12 6.03
C PHE A 168 -0.76 4.87 4.69
N GLN A 169 -2.01 5.30 4.58
CA GLN A 169 -2.77 5.26 3.33
C GLN A 169 -3.01 6.69 2.83
N PRO A 170 -2.97 6.94 1.52
CA PRO A 170 -3.29 8.25 1.01
C PRO A 170 -4.74 8.60 1.38
N GLU A 171 -4.89 9.71 2.07
CA GLU A 171 -6.18 10.35 2.22
C GLU A 171 -6.75 10.63 0.83
N VAL A 172 -8.05 10.51 0.70
CA VAL A 172 -8.74 10.84 -0.55
C VAL A 172 -9.71 11.97 -0.30
N VAL A 173 -9.69 12.97 -1.17
CA VAL A 173 -10.56 14.14 -1.12
C VAL A 173 -11.41 14.22 -2.39
N GLY A 174 -12.58 14.79 -2.26
CA GLY A 174 -13.44 15.09 -3.41
C GLY A 174 -12.81 16.17 -4.29
N LYS A 175 -12.62 15.87 -5.57
CA LYS A 175 -12.01 16.79 -6.54
C LYS A 175 -13.03 17.55 -7.36
N ASP A 176 -14.20 16.99 -7.57
CA ASP A 176 -15.27 17.59 -8.38
C ASP A 176 -16.65 17.09 -7.96
N GLY A 177 -17.70 17.76 -8.43
CA GLY A 177 -19.10 17.39 -8.29
C GLY A 177 -19.58 17.25 -6.83
N VAL A 178 -20.48 16.30 -6.60
CA VAL A 178 -21.03 15.97 -5.27
C VAL A 178 -19.92 15.51 -4.32
N GLU A 179 -18.95 14.75 -4.79
CA GLU A 179 -17.80 14.32 -3.98
C GLU A 179 -17.06 15.51 -3.38
N LYS A 180 -16.85 16.60 -4.13
CA LYS A 180 -16.21 17.82 -3.64
C LYS A 180 -17.15 18.67 -2.80
N ALA A 181 -18.39 18.85 -3.23
CA ALA A 181 -19.35 19.71 -2.55
C ALA A 181 -19.69 19.22 -1.14
N PHE A 182 -19.65 17.91 -0.92
CA PHE A 182 -19.94 17.26 0.35
C PHE A 182 -18.72 16.58 0.97
N ASP A 183 -17.51 16.97 0.60
CA ASP A 183 -16.28 16.32 1.02
C ASP A 183 -16.20 16.13 2.54
N VAL A 184 -16.40 17.21 3.31
CA VAL A 184 -16.38 17.19 4.78
C VAL A 184 -17.44 16.25 5.39
N ALA A 185 -18.60 16.14 4.75
CA ALA A 185 -19.68 15.25 5.23
C ALA A 185 -19.40 13.78 4.87
N LEU A 186 -18.70 13.56 3.77
CA LEU A 186 -18.34 12.22 3.26
C LEU A 186 -17.05 11.69 3.90
N GLU A 187 -16.18 12.57 4.37
CA GLU A 187 -14.99 12.21 5.12
C GLU A 187 -15.39 11.54 6.44
N GLY A 188 -14.93 10.34 6.66
CA GLY A 188 -15.20 9.63 7.91
C GLY A 188 -14.25 10.08 9.03
N LYS A 189 -14.41 9.53 10.23
CA LYS A 189 -13.48 9.77 11.34
C LYS A 189 -12.34 8.76 11.31
N PRO A 190 -11.06 9.20 11.34
CA PRO A 190 -9.93 8.30 11.34
C PRO A 190 -9.98 7.31 12.51
N GLY A 191 -9.68 6.04 12.22
CA GLY A 191 -9.44 5.03 13.23
C GLY A 191 -7.96 4.96 13.58
N GLY A 192 -7.61 4.53 14.82
CA GLY A 192 -6.23 4.26 15.24
C GLY A 192 -6.04 2.80 15.59
N LYS A 193 -4.86 2.25 15.30
CA LYS A 193 -4.44 0.91 15.70
C LYS A 193 -3.06 0.96 16.34
#